data_63d17563118ea925e2eebbdbd7ee5d81
#
_entry.id   63d17563118ea925e2eebbdbd7ee5d81
#
_cell.length_a   1.000
_cell.length_b   1.000
_cell.length_c   1.000
_cell.angle_alpha   90.00
_cell.angle_beta   90.00
_cell.angle_gamma   90.00
#
_symmetry.space_group_name_H-M   'P 1'
#
loop_
_entity.id
_entity.type
_entity.pdbx_description
1 polymer ?
#
loop_
_entity_poly.entity_id
_entity_poly.type
_entity_poly.pdbx_seq_one_letter_code
_entity_poly.pdbx_strand_id
1 'polypeptide(L)'
;MEVAYVRDAQLADVLVLSKTMRKADREEIMASNGVSALEALVTPFTVKEAMNFSIIGTGDEGVVGMFGCVPSVDPQYGCAWLLQSDKLLTHRKQFLKECPYWVAKMGEGYDYLYNFVDKR
;
A
#
# COMPACT_ATOMS: atom_id res chain seq x y z
N MET A 1 -22.97 5.79 -10.23
CA MET A 1 -21.53 5.99 -10.45
C MET A 1 -20.73 5.05 -9.56
N GLU A 2 -19.87 4.27 -10.18
CA GLU A 2 -19.02 3.36 -9.44
C GLU A 2 -17.85 4.10 -8.79
N VAL A 3 -17.48 3.69 -7.59
CA VAL A 3 -16.35 4.28 -6.87
C VAL A 3 -15.48 3.17 -6.27
N ALA A 4 -14.18 3.45 -6.18
CA ALA A 4 -13.27 2.56 -5.49
C ALA A 4 -13.49 2.66 -3.98
N TYR A 5 -13.15 1.62 -3.26
CA TYR A 5 -13.22 1.63 -1.79
C TYR A 5 -12.00 0.95 -1.19
N VAL A 6 -11.79 1.19 0.10
CA VAL A 6 -10.68 0.62 0.85
C VAL A 6 -11.23 -0.31 1.93
N ARG A 7 -10.60 -1.45 2.09
CA ARG A 7 -10.92 -2.41 3.13
C ARG A 7 -9.64 -3.00 3.71
N ASP A 8 -9.76 -3.74 4.81
CA ASP A 8 -8.60 -4.45 5.34
C ASP A 8 -8.07 -5.42 4.29
N ALA A 9 -6.75 -5.49 4.19
CA ALA A 9 -6.11 -6.36 3.21
C ALA A 9 -6.21 -7.83 3.61
N GLN A 10 -6.33 -8.68 2.60
CA GLN A 10 -6.35 -10.12 2.75
C GLN A 10 -5.15 -10.70 2.00
N LEU A 11 -4.65 -11.82 2.46
CA LEU A 11 -3.49 -12.43 1.82
C LEU A 11 -3.73 -12.76 0.34
N ALA A 12 -4.97 -13.12 -0.01
CA ALA A 12 -5.34 -13.36 -1.40
C ALA A 12 -5.13 -12.13 -2.29
N ASP A 13 -5.23 -10.94 -1.73
CA ASP A 13 -5.02 -9.68 -2.49
C ASP A 13 -3.60 -9.57 -3.00
N VAL A 14 -2.65 -10.12 -2.24
CA VAL A 14 -1.24 -10.11 -2.62
C VAL A 14 -1.02 -10.82 -3.94
N LEU A 15 -1.69 -11.95 -4.13
CA LEU A 15 -1.55 -12.73 -5.37
C LEU A 15 -2.06 -11.96 -6.59
N VAL A 16 -3.11 -11.19 -6.41
CA VAL A 16 -3.68 -10.37 -7.49
C VAL A 16 -2.76 -9.21 -7.81
N LEU A 17 -2.41 -8.41 -6.81
CA LEU A 17 -1.63 -7.20 -7.04
C LEU A 17 -0.19 -7.49 -7.47
N SER A 18 0.42 -8.57 -6.98
CA SER A 18 1.78 -8.91 -7.36
C SER A 18 1.93 -9.14 -8.86
N LYS A 19 0.86 -9.57 -9.51
CA LYS A 19 0.86 -9.81 -10.97
C LYS A 19 0.63 -8.55 -11.78
N THR A 20 -0.01 -7.54 -11.20
CA THR A 20 -0.45 -6.33 -11.91
C THR A 20 0.24 -5.06 -11.45
N MET A 21 1.16 -5.17 -10.49
CA MET A 21 1.86 -4.02 -9.92
C MET A 21 2.56 -3.19 -10.99
N ARG A 22 2.53 -1.86 -10.84
CA ARG A 22 3.20 -0.93 -11.75
C ARG A 22 4.69 -1.27 -11.87
N LYS A 23 5.23 -1.08 -13.07
CA LYS A 23 6.64 -1.29 -13.33
C LYS A 23 7.53 -0.43 -12.42
N ALA A 24 7.15 0.83 -12.23
CA ALA A 24 7.90 1.74 -11.36
C ALA A 24 7.99 1.22 -9.94
N ASP A 25 6.89 0.68 -9.40
CA ASP A 25 6.87 0.13 -8.05
C ASP A 25 7.74 -1.12 -7.96
N ARG A 26 7.71 -1.99 -8.97
CA ARG A 26 8.54 -3.19 -9.01
C ARG A 26 10.02 -2.85 -9.02
N GLU A 27 10.39 -1.84 -9.79
CA GLU A 27 11.77 -1.40 -9.90
C GLU A 27 12.26 -0.76 -8.60
N GLU A 28 11.41 0.02 -7.96
CA GLU A 28 11.72 0.66 -6.68
C GLU A 28 11.95 -0.38 -5.58
N ILE A 29 11.08 -1.37 -5.49
CA ILE A 29 11.22 -2.44 -4.50
C ILE A 29 12.52 -3.20 -4.71
N MET A 30 12.83 -3.54 -5.94
CA MET A 30 14.05 -4.27 -6.26
C MET A 30 15.29 -3.44 -5.94
N ALA A 31 15.26 -2.14 -6.25
CA ALA A 31 16.38 -1.24 -5.98
C ALA A 31 16.59 -1.01 -4.49
N SER A 32 15.49 -0.87 -3.72
CA SER A 32 15.58 -0.55 -2.29
C SER A 32 15.85 -1.78 -1.43
N ASN A 33 15.19 -2.90 -1.71
CA ASN A 33 15.15 -4.05 -0.82
C ASN A 33 15.63 -5.35 -1.47
N GLY A 34 15.80 -5.37 -2.78
CA GLY A 34 16.24 -6.56 -3.49
C GLY A 34 15.21 -7.69 -3.50
N VAL A 35 13.92 -7.36 -3.34
CA VAL A 35 12.86 -8.36 -3.24
C VAL A 35 11.89 -8.26 -4.41
N SER A 36 11.13 -9.33 -4.63
CA SER A 36 10.10 -9.35 -5.66
C SER A 36 8.83 -8.63 -5.18
N ALA A 37 7.91 -8.37 -6.11
CA ALA A 37 6.61 -7.78 -5.77
C ALA A 37 5.86 -8.63 -4.75
N LEU A 38 5.87 -9.95 -4.94
CA LEU A 38 5.20 -10.86 -4.02
C LEU A 38 5.77 -10.77 -2.61
N GLU A 39 7.08 -10.81 -2.48
CA GLU A 39 7.75 -10.72 -1.18
C GLU A 39 7.46 -9.40 -0.48
N ALA A 40 7.50 -8.28 -1.23
CA ALA A 40 7.22 -6.98 -0.67
C ALA A 40 5.81 -6.87 -0.11
N LEU A 41 4.84 -7.47 -0.79
CA LEU A 41 3.44 -7.43 -0.36
C LEU A 41 3.14 -8.39 0.79
N VAL A 42 3.85 -9.52 0.85
CA VAL A 42 3.65 -10.51 1.91
C VAL A 42 4.29 -10.08 3.22
N THR A 43 5.44 -9.42 3.16
CA THR A 43 6.20 -9.04 4.36
C THR A 43 5.35 -8.32 5.42
N PRO A 44 4.53 -7.31 5.08
CA PRO A 44 3.72 -6.64 6.10
C PRO A 44 2.75 -7.56 6.85
N PHE A 45 2.32 -8.66 6.24
CA PHE A 45 1.43 -9.62 6.91
C PHE A 45 2.15 -10.42 7.98
N THR A 46 3.48 -10.43 7.97
CA THR A 46 4.27 -11.14 8.98
C THR A 46 4.60 -10.27 10.19
N VAL A 47 4.29 -8.99 10.12
CA VAL A 47 4.56 -8.03 11.20
C VAL A 47 3.31 -7.86 12.05
N LYS A 48 3.42 -8.18 13.33
CA LYS A 48 2.27 -8.23 14.25
C LYS A 48 1.47 -6.93 14.34
N GLU A 49 2.16 -5.80 14.33
CA GLU A 49 1.54 -4.49 14.54
C GLU A 49 1.30 -3.72 13.24
N ALA A 50 1.49 -4.38 12.10
CA ALA A 50 1.29 -3.73 10.82
C ALA A 50 -0.19 -3.48 10.55
N MET A 51 -0.45 -2.39 9.85
CA MET A 51 -1.77 -2.11 9.29
C MET A 51 -1.66 -2.29 7.79
N ASN A 52 -2.56 -3.07 7.21
CA ASN A 52 -2.55 -3.37 5.79
C ASN A 52 -3.94 -3.18 5.20
N PHE A 53 -4.03 -2.40 4.14
CA PHE A 53 -5.29 -2.09 3.48
C PHE A 53 -5.18 -2.36 1.99
N SER A 54 -6.30 -2.77 1.39
CA SER A 54 -6.41 -2.96 -0.04
C SER A 54 -7.37 -1.94 -0.64
N ILE A 55 -7.00 -1.41 -1.79
CA ILE A 55 -7.84 -0.49 -2.56
C ILE A 55 -8.49 -1.32 -3.65
N ILE A 56 -9.82 -1.34 -3.62
CA ILE A 56 -10.60 -2.14 -4.57
C ILE A 56 -11.16 -1.21 -5.65
N GLY A 57 -10.85 -1.53 -6.89
CA GLY A 57 -11.36 -0.76 -8.02
C GLY A 57 -12.84 -1.04 -8.28
N THR A 58 -13.34 -0.49 -9.36
CA THR A 58 -14.75 -0.64 -9.75
C THR A 58 -14.91 -1.80 -10.74
N GLY A 59 -16.11 -2.33 -10.81
CA GLY A 59 -16.42 -3.41 -11.74
C GLY A 59 -15.51 -4.61 -11.54
N ASP A 60 -14.82 -5.03 -12.58
CA ASP A 60 -13.96 -6.20 -12.58
C ASP A 60 -12.50 -5.89 -12.28
N GLU A 61 -12.18 -4.66 -11.88
CA GLU A 61 -10.79 -4.28 -11.66
C GLU A 61 -10.13 -5.03 -10.50
N GLY A 62 -10.90 -5.38 -9.47
CA GLY A 62 -10.36 -6.06 -8.30
C GLY A 62 -9.42 -5.18 -7.49
N VAL A 63 -8.38 -5.77 -6.93
CA VAL A 63 -7.39 -5.04 -6.12
C VAL A 63 -6.50 -4.21 -7.03
N VAL A 64 -6.56 -2.90 -6.90
CA VAL A 64 -5.78 -1.97 -7.71
C VAL A 64 -4.61 -1.36 -6.97
N GLY A 65 -4.58 -1.52 -5.66
CA GLY A 65 -3.47 -1.08 -4.83
C GLY A 65 -3.56 -1.64 -3.44
N MET A 66 -2.45 -1.56 -2.71
CA MET A 66 -2.39 -1.93 -1.30
C MET A 66 -1.50 -0.90 -0.62
N PHE A 67 -1.85 -0.55 0.61
CA PHE A 67 -1.04 0.37 1.40
C PHE A 67 -1.14 0.00 2.87
N GLY A 68 -0.25 0.56 3.64
CA GLY A 68 -0.27 0.29 5.06
C GLY A 68 0.86 0.98 5.79
N CYS A 69 1.10 0.50 7.01
CA CYS A 69 2.13 1.04 7.88
C CYS A 69 2.72 -0.09 8.71
N VAL A 70 4.04 -0.11 8.81
CA VAL A 70 4.75 -1.05 9.68
C VAL A 70 5.59 -0.27 10.68
N PRO A 71 5.80 -0.80 11.90
CA PRO A 71 6.69 -0.15 12.86
C PRO A 71 8.13 -0.19 12.34
N SER A 72 8.87 0.89 12.58
CA SER A 72 10.29 0.91 12.26
C SER A 72 11.10 0.40 13.46
N VAL A 73 12.43 0.43 13.31
CA VAL A 73 13.33 0.03 14.41
C VAL A 73 13.08 0.86 15.66
N ASP A 74 12.85 2.16 15.48
CA ASP A 74 12.43 3.04 16.57
C ASP A 74 10.89 3.01 16.64
N PRO A 75 10.28 2.53 17.73
CA PRO A 75 8.83 2.36 17.81
C PRO A 75 8.04 3.66 17.76
N GLN A 76 8.68 4.82 17.90
CA GLN A 76 8.01 6.11 17.72
C GLN A 76 7.65 6.36 16.25
N TYR A 77 8.34 5.69 15.33
CA TYR A 77 8.18 5.93 13.89
C TYR A 77 7.46 4.77 13.23
N GLY A 78 6.47 5.10 12.42
CA GLY A 78 5.83 4.14 11.54
C GLY A 78 6.25 4.40 10.11
N CYS A 79 6.46 3.34 9.34
CA CYS A 79 6.80 3.44 7.93
C CYS A 79 5.57 3.14 7.09
N ALA A 80 5.07 4.16 6.39
CA ALA A 80 3.93 4.01 5.49
C ALA A 80 4.41 3.57 4.12
N TRP A 81 3.61 2.76 3.44
CA TRP A 81 3.95 2.26 2.11
C TRP A 81 2.69 2.21 1.23
N LEU A 82 2.91 2.30 -0.07
CA LEU A 82 1.85 2.17 -1.08
C LEU A 82 2.42 1.50 -2.32
N LEU A 83 1.79 0.44 -2.75
CA LEU A 83 2.12 -0.26 -3.99
C LEU A 83 0.84 -0.39 -4.81
N GLN A 84 0.94 -0.23 -6.13
CA GLN A 84 -0.26 -0.09 -6.96
C GLN A 84 -0.07 -0.68 -8.35
N SER A 85 -1.20 -0.94 -9.00
CA SER A 85 -1.24 -1.22 -10.43
C SER A 85 -1.57 0.08 -11.16
N ASP A 86 -1.44 0.07 -12.49
CA ASP A 86 -1.80 1.23 -13.31
C ASP A 86 -3.29 1.58 -13.21
N LYS A 87 -4.11 0.61 -12.81
CA LYS A 87 -5.56 0.82 -12.67
C LYS A 87 -5.92 1.83 -11.59
N LEU A 88 -5.05 2.01 -10.59
CA LEU A 88 -5.31 3.00 -9.54
C LEU A 88 -5.34 4.42 -10.10
N LEU A 89 -4.69 4.66 -11.23
CA LEU A 89 -4.67 6.00 -11.84
C LEU A 89 -6.07 6.52 -12.15
N THR A 90 -7.01 5.65 -12.47
CA THR A 90 -8.40 6.06 -12.75
C THR A 90 -9.15 6.48 -11.50
N HIS A 91 -8.65 6.11 -10.32
CA HIS A 91 -9.27 6.43 -9.03
C HIS A 91 -8.43 7.43 -8.22
N ARG A 92 -7.44 8.02 -8.86
CA ARG A 92 -6.45 8.87 -8.17
C ARG A 92 -7.07 10.02 -7.38
N LYS A 93 -8.04 10.71 -7.96
CA LYS A 93 -8.67 11.84 -7.28
C LYS A 93 -9.39 11.41 -6.01
N GLN A 94 -10.12 10.30 -6.07
CA GLN A 94 -10.83 9.77 -4.93
C GLN A 94 -9.83 9.36 -3.84
N PHE A 95 -8.80 8.61 -4.22
CA PHE A 95 -7.80 8.15 -3.26
C PHE A 95 -7.10 9.33 -2.57
N LEU A 96 -6.70 10.34 -3.33
CA LEU A 96 -6.03 11.53 -2.76
C LEU A 96 -6.94 12.29 -1.80
N LYS A 97 -8.24 12.32 -2.05
CA LYS A 97 -9.20 12.93 -1.13
C LYS A 97 -9.27 12.20 0.20
N GLU A 98 -9.13 10.88 0.17
CA GLU A 98 -9.23 10.04 1.36
C GLU A 98 -7.91 9.88 2.10
N CYS A 99 -6.78 10.20 1.46
CA CYS A 99 -5.46 10.03 2.05
C CYS A 99 -5.30 10.64 3.45
N PRO A 100 -5.77 11.87 3.72
CA PRO A 100 -5.62 12.44 5.05
C PRO A 100 -6.26 11.59 6.14
N TYR A 101 -7.41 10.99 5.85
CA TYR A 101 -8.08 10.09 6.77
C TYR A 101 -7.21 8.87 7.07
N TRP A 102 -6.66 8.24 6.01
CA TRP A 102 -5.85 7.02 6.18
C TRP A 102 -4.52 7.29 6.85
N VAL A 103 -3.90 8.43 6.53
CA VAL A 103 -2.66 8.85 7.18
C VAL A 103 -2.89 9.05 8.68
N ALA A 104 -4.00 9.72 9.04
CA ALA A 104 -4.34 9.92 10.45
C ALA A 104 -4.59 8.58 11.15
N LYS A 105 -5.31 7.67 10.50
CA LYS A 105 -5.61 6.36 11.08
C LYS A 105 -4.33 5.54 11.31
N MET A 106 -3.44 5.51 10.32
CA MET A 106 -2.17 4.78 10.44
C MET A 106 -1.26 5.42 11.48
N GLY A 107 -1.33 6.74 11.62
CA GLY A 107 -0.47 7.46 12.56
C GLY A 107 -0.88 7.38 14.02
N GLU A 108 -2.07 6.84 14.33
CA GLU A 108 -2.58 6.81 15.71
C GLU A 108 -1.65 6.11 16.68
N GLY A 109 -0.92 5.11 16.24
CA GLY A 109 -0.01 4.33 17.08
C GLY A 109 1.44 4.86 17.09
N TYR A 110 1.71 5.98 16.41
CA TYR A 110 3.07 6.48 16.25
C TYR A 110 3.14 7.97 16.49
N ASP A 111 4.30 8.45 16.95
CA ASP A 111 4.56 9.88 17.08
C ASP A 111 4.86 10.49 15.70
N TYR A 112 5.47 9.69 14.83
CA TYR A 112 5.84 10.13 13.47
C TYR A 112 5.54 9.04 12.46
N LEU A 113 5.10 9.48 11.28
CA LEU A 113 4.85 8.57 10.16
C LEU A 113 5.70 9.04 8.98
N TYR A 114 6.43 8.13 8.35
CA TYR A 114 7.24 8.44 7.19
C TYR A 114 7.10 7.35 6.13
N ASN A 115 7.53 7.66 4.91
CA ASN A 115 7.59 6.65 3.87
C ASN A 115 8.81 6.87 2.99
N PHE A 116 9.20 5.83 2.30
CA PHE A 116 10.20 5.91 1.27
C PHE A 116 9.50 6.30 -0.03
N VAL A 117 9.87 7.45 -0.57
CA VAL A 117 9.33 7.93 -1.82
C VAL A 117 10.45 8.00 -2.84
N ASP A 118 10.23 7.37 -3.98
CA ASP A 118 11.14 7.50 -5.09
C ASP A 118 10.87 8.83 -5.78
N LYS A 119 11.87 9.67 -5.85
CA LYS A 119 11.74 11.03 -6.37
C LYS A 119 11.95 11.14 -7.88
N ARG A 120 11.80 10.06 -8.58
CA ARG A 120 11.91 10.07 -10.03
C ARG A 120 10.75 10.81 -10.70
#